data_a5dddc1870e597541fb5e444d3239458
#
_entry.id   a5dddc1870e597541fb5e444d3239458
#
_cell.length_a   1.000
_cell.length_b   1.000
_cell.length_c   1.000
_cell.angle_alpha   90.00
_cell.angle_beta   90.00
_cell.angle_gamma   90.00
#
_symmetry.space_group_name_H-M   'P 1'
#
loop_
_entity.id
_entity.type
_entity.pdbx_description
1 polymer ?
#
loop_
_entity_poly.entity_id
_entity_poly.type
_entity_poly.pdbx_seq_one_letter_code
_entity_poly.pdbx_strand_id
1 'polypeptide(L)'
;MEGLFLSLAVLAYYSRRSVQEEVFDFLKGRWAGLEGVGKKWVRWEGDRPLALSRPSDVYVLFSKYVKLNPRSVYGSIEVFKRLESRRDVEDDYELNVERATPFIDVDLEGEDFGVAWRRGVEVVKTIVGFLEDRGVKDSVYVLWSGNGFHVRVNENAIEDSLRRASPVEAAWALVEYTLVSLEEKLLEIIKGCGGCVKVENIVNPKRVFTAPLSLHREKNRVAVAFKPGAIDGFDPEWSNPSNPRHDPQAWRSFRRGEADPLVEEALKALGKRGRGEHTRIAVEKPVERRAEAVPPIPEEPVNVPRLGRFQVMGLLQAARYYVLRGDLEKAKSWGLNRAIFYAWAKYYGPSSRRLMNKVREAFSDSARSAYRDEELGWDSLGGERAQVSPRGYYTMGGVEQTPEDYDRNIAYKIEGAGIPYEKAWEAAVEYVRRFPERVLLDPQEFYRKAYEPVRDRFAELVLSEKKSGGK
;
A
#
# COMPACT_ATOMS: atom_id res chain seq x y z
N MET A 1 6.95 18.53 26.73
CA MET A 1 8.41 18.36 26.94
C MET A 1 8.94 17.10 26.25
N GLU A 2 8.29 15.94 26.33
CA GLU A 2 8.74 14.69 25.68
C GLU A 2 8.95 14.82 24.17
N GLY A 3 8.02 15.44 23.44
CA GLY A 3 8.16 15.61 21.98
C GLY A 3 9.37 16.45 21.56
N LEU A 4 9.78 17.43 22.37
CA LEU A 4 10.95 18.25 22.09
C LEU A 4 12.26 17.48 22.33
N PHE A 5 12.32 16.66 23.39
CA PHE A 5 13.47 15.80 23.65
C PHE A 5 13.64 14.73 22.56
N LEU A 6 12.54 14.16 22.08
CA LEU A 6 12.56 13.18 20.99
C LEU A 6 13.11 13.80 19.70
N SER A 7 12.66 15.00 19.36
CA SER A 7 13.15 15.73 18.18
C SER A 7 14.64 16.07 18.27
N LEU A 8 15.14 16.46 19.45
CA LEU A 8 16.56 16.75 19.67
C LEU A 8 17.43 15.50 19.51
N ALA A 9 16.98 14.34 20.02
CA ALA A 9 17.69 13.07 19.86
C ALA A 9 17.76 12.65 18.39
N VAL A 10 16.68 12.83 17.61
CA VAL A 10 16.65 12.56 16.18
C VAL A 10 17.60 13.48 15.43
N LEU A 11 17.60 14.78 15.71
CA LEU A 11 18.51 15.74 15.11
C LEU A 11 19.98 15.41 15.44
N ALA A 12 20.27 15.06 16.70
CA ALA A 12 21.60 14.63 17.12
C ALA A 12 22.04 13.34 16.39
N TYR A 13 21.13 12.41 16.11
CA TYR A 13 21.44 11.23 15.33
C TYR A 13 21.77 11.56 13.88
N TYR A 14 20.95 12.34 13.18
CA TYR A 14 21.18 12.73 11.78
C TYR A 14 22.24 13.85 11.61
N SER A 15 22.77 14.41 12.68
CA SER A 15 23.95 15.30 12.63
C SER A 15 25.27 14.53 12.45
N ARG A 16 25.28 13.20 12.69
CA ARG A 16 26.47 12.38 12.55
C ARG A 16 26.86 12.27 11.07
N ARG A 17 28.12 12.60 10.78
CA ARG A 17 28.63 12.63 9.41
C ARG A 17 28.48 11.27 8.69
N SER A 18 28.81 10.18 9.37
CA SER A 18 28.67 8.82 8.80
C SER A 18 27.24 8.47 8.43
N VAL A 19 26.25 8.92 9.22
CA VAL A 19 24.81 8.74 8.92
C VAL A 19 24.41 9.58 7.71
N GLN A 20 24.87 10.83 7.65
CA GLN A 20 24.58 11.72 6.51
C GLN A 20 25.13 11.18 5.21
N GLU A 21 26.40 10.74 5.21
CA GLU A 21 27.06 10.18 4.04
C GLU A 21 26.33 8.91 3.55
N GLU A 22 25.99 7.99 4.45
CA GLU A 22 25.33 6.73 4.10
C GLU A 22 23.92 6.94 3.54
N VAL A 23 23.09 7.76 4.24
CA VAL A 23 21.74 8.09 3.79
C VAL A 23 21.76 8.83 2.46
N PHE A 24 22.66 9.80 2.29
CA PHE A 24 22.78 10.55 1.06
C PHE A 24 23.18 9.67 -0.12
N ASP A 25 24.20 8.84 0.05
CA ASP A 25 24.65 7.93 -1.01
C ASP A 25 23.53 7.01 -1.49
N PHE A 26 22.77 6.47 -0.55
CA PHE A 26 21.63 5.62 -0.89
C PHE A 26 20.50 6.38 -1.59
N LEU A 27 20.24 7.63 -1.20
CA LEU A 27 19.18 8.46 -1.76
C LEU A 27 19.57 9.16 -3.08
N LYS A 28 20.82 9.05 -3.49
CA LYS A 28 21.27 9.66 -4.75
C LYS A 28 20.49 9.11 -5.95
N GLY A 29 19.87 10.00 -6.71
CA GLY A 29 19.02 9.63 -7.84
C GLY A 29 17.64 9.06 -7.43
N ARG A 30 17.30 8.99 -6.14
CA ARG A 30 16.00 8.49 -5.67
C ARG A 30 15.12 9.64 -5.19
N TRP A 31 13.83 9.50 -5.44
CA TRP A 31 12.84 10.40 -4.90
C TRP A 31 12.66 10.11 -3.40
N ALA A 32 13.20 10.98 -2.58
CA ALA A 32 13.21 10.83 -1.14
C ALA A 32 11.82 11.03 -0.52
N GLY A 33 11.62 10.45 0.65
CA GLY A 33 10.44 10.61 1.47
C GLY A 33 10.80 10.72 2.95
N LEU A 34 10.21 11.67 3.65
CA LEU A 34 10.34 11.84 5.09
C LEU A 34 8.99 11.53 5.75
N GLU A 35 8.97 10.64 6.72
CA GLU A 35 7.76 10.29 7.46
C GLU A 35 7.77 10.95 8.84
N GLY A 36 6.74 11.78 9.08
CA GLY A 36 6.45 12.38 10.38
C GLY A 36 5.37 11.63 11.16
N VAL A 37 5.18 12.03 12.40
CA VAL A 37 4.15 11.45 13.27
C VAL A 37 2.76 11.55 12.64
N GLY A 38 1.95 10.49 12.80
CA GLY A 38 0.61 10.42 12.24
C GLY A 38 0.59 10.15 10.73
N LYS A 39 1.63 9.51 10.19
CA LYS A 39 1.77 9.17 8.77
C LYS A 39 1.76 10.39 7.85
N LYS A 40 2.27 11.53 8.32
CA LYS A 40 2.44 12.74 7.51
C LYS A 40 3.71 12.59 6.67
N TRP A 41 3.55 12.61 5.36
CA TRP A 41 4.64 12.45 4.42
C TRP A 41 5.09 13.76 3.80
N VAL A 42 6.41 13.94 3.71
CA VAL A 42 7.03 14.98 2.89
C VAL A 42 7.79 14.28 1.77
N ARG A 43 7.32 14.48 0.56
CA ARG A 43 7.96 13.96 -0.67
C ARG A 43 8.24 15.06 -1.70
N TRP A 44 7.81 16.26 -1.40
CA TRP A 44 7.90 17.42 -2.29
C TRP A 44 8.52 18.60 -1.58
N GLU A 45 9.28 19.37 -2.32
CA GLU A 45 9.77 20.68 -1.94
C GLU A 45 9.25 21.72 -2.94
N GLY A 46 8.09 22.33 -2.62
CA GLY A 46 7.31 23.04 -3.62
C GLY A 46 6.83 22.11 -4.73
N ASP A 47 7.16 22.42 -5.98
CA ASP A 47 6.86 21.61 -7.16
C ASP A 47 8.00 20.63 -7.56
N ARG A 48 9.02 20.52 -6.74
CA ARG A 48 10.14 19.60 -7.00
C ARG A 48 10.02 18.33 -6.16
N PRO A 49 10.33 17.16 -6.71
CA PRO A 49 10.50 15.95 -5.91
C PRO A 49 11.59 16.17 -4.87
N LEU A 50 11.35 15.68 -3.64
CA LEU A 50 12.34 15.76 -2.59
C LEU A 50 13.57 14.94 -2.99
N ALA A 51 14.69 15.61 -3.20
CA ALA A 51 15.97 15.01 -3.54
C ALA A 51 17.08 15.71 -2.74
N LEU A 52 18.17 14.97 -2.47
CA LEU A 52 19.31 15.47 -1.72
C LEU A 52 20.46 15.75 -2.69
N SER A 53 21.18 16.85 -2.49
CA SER A 53 22.30 17.26 -3.34
C SER A 53 23.67 17.01 -2.69
N ARG A 54 23.69 16.90 -1.35
CA ARG A 54 24.91 16.68 -0.55
C ARG A 54 24.58 16.01 0.79
N PRO A 55 25.54 15.37 1.46
CA PRO A 55 25.30 14.67 2.73
C PRO A 55 24.66 15.51 3.81
N SER A 56 25.08 16.79 3.95
CA SER A 56 24.49 17.70 4.97
C SER A 56 23.01 17.98 4.79
N ASP A 57 22.46 17.76 3.59
CA ASP A 57 21.03 17.98 3.33
C ASP A 57 20.16 17.00 4.12
N VAL A 58 20.71 15.86 4.54
CA VAL A 58 20.01 14.92 5.45
C VAL A 58 19.66 15.63 6.76
N TYR A 59 20.61 16.29 7.41
CA TYR A 59 20.34 17.03 8.64
C TYR A 59 19.41 18.24 8.41
N VAL A 60 19.63 18.96 7.31
CA VAL A 60 18.80 20.12 6.94
C VAL A 60 17.34 19.69 6.76
N LEU A 61 17.09 18.55 6.13
CA LEU A 61 15.77 17.98 5.93
C LEU A 61 15.04 17.74 7.27
N PHE A 62 15.69 17.07 8.22
CA PHE A 62 15.10 16.82 9.54
C PHE A 62 14.90 18.10 10.34
N SER A 63 15.82 19.04 10.25
CA SER A 63 15.72 20.36 10.91
C SER A 63 14.57 21.19 10.34
N LYS A 64 14.43 21.25 9.00
CA LYS A 64 13.37 22.00 8.30
C LYS A 64 11.98 21.51 8.67
N TYR A 65 11.80 20.21 8.78
CA TYR A 65 10.51 19.58 9.06
C TYR A 65 10.35 19.11 10.51
N VAL A 66 11.14 19.65 11.45
CA VAL A 66 11.13 19.27 12.88
C VAL A 66 9.74 19.31 13.52
N LYS A 67 8.87 20.22 13.10
CA LYS A 67 7.48 20.33 13.58
C LYS A 67 6.60 19.11 13.25
N LEU A 68 7.00 18.29 12.29
CA LEU A 68 6.33 17.03 11.97
C LEU A 68 6.86 15.86 12.80
N ASN A 69 7.82 16.08 13.70
CA ASN A 69 8.53 15.07 14.47
C ASN A 69 8.98 13.87 13.59
N PRO A 70 9.71 14.11 12.48
CA PRO A 70 10.11 13.05 11.58
C PRO A 70 11.15 12.15 12.24
N ARG A 71 11.09 10.86 11.94
CA ARG A 71 12.10 9.88 12.37
C ARG A 71 12.74 9.13 11.21
N SER A 72 11.92 8.76 10.24
CA SER A 72 12.34 7.87 9.15
C SER A 72 12.50 8.61 7.85
N VAL A 73 13.54 8.23 7.10
CA VAL A 73 13.78 8.68 5.73
C VAL A 73 13.81 7.48 4.79
N TYR A 74 13.19 7.66 3.64
CA TYR A 74 12.97 6.63 2.63
C TYR A 74 13.46 7.12 1.27
N GLY A 75 13.79 6.19 0.40
CA GLY A 75 13.96 6.44 -1.03
C GLY A 75 12.91 5.72 -1.86
N SER A 76 12.64 6.20 -3.06
CA SER A 76 11.91 5.40 -4.04
C SER A 76 12.70 4.14 -4.40
N ILE A 77 11.99 3.07 -4.79
CA ILE A 77 12.66 1.89 -5.36
C ILE A 77 13.34 2.24 -6.68
N GLU A 78 12.79 3.22 -7.38
CA GLU A 78 13.35 3.75 -8.63
C GLU A 78 14.59 4.60 -8.37
N VAL A 79 15.52 4.53 -9.31
CA VAL A 79 16.57 5.50 -9.54
C VAL A 79 16.19 6.29 -10.78
N PHE A 80 16.12 7.60 -10.66
CA PHE A 80 15.72 8.52 -11.72
C PHE A 80 16.94 9.20 -12.35
N LYS A 81 16.87 9.49 -13.64
CA LYS A 81 17.87 10.29 -14.37
C LYS A 81 17.83 11.76 -13.91
N ARG A 82 16.64 12.28 -13.59
CA ARG A 82 16.39 13.65 -13.14
C ARG A 82 15.32 13.69 -12.06
N LEU A 83 15.45 14.64 -11.11
CA LEU A 83 14.49 14.92 -10.05
C LEU A 83 14.39 16.43 -9.81
N GLU A 84 14.14 17.20 -10.88
CA GLU A 84 14.18 18.66 -10.89
C GLU A 84 12.78 19.28 -10.89
N SER A 85 11.79 18.54 -11.37
CA SER A 85 10.41 19.01 -11.53
C SER A 85 9.39 17.90 -11.25
N ARG A 86 8.16 18.29 -11.02
CA ARG A 86 7.01 17.37 -10.90
C ARG A 86 6.87 16.49 -12.15
N ARG A 87 7.14 17.04 -13.31
CA ARG A 87 7.07 16.34 -14.59
C ARG A 87 7.98 15.10 -14.61
N ASP A 88 9.16 15.18 -13.99
CA ASP A 88 10.13 14.09 -14.00
C ASP A 88 9.61 12.79 -13.34
N VAL A 89 8.69 12.90 -12.38
CA VAL A 89 8.12 11.76 -11.64
C VAL A 89 6.63 11.52 -11.92
N GLU A 90 6.00 12.34 -12.73
CA GLU A 90 4.59 12.20 -13.12
C GLU A 90 4.45 11.96 -14.64
N ASP A 91 4.74 12.95 -15.47
CA ASP A 91 4.49 12.88 -16.91
C ASP A 91 5.57 12.08 -17.66
N ASP A 92 6.83 12.33 -17.35
CA ASP A 92 7.99 11.69 -17.98
C ASP A 92 8.46 10.44 -17.20
N TYR A 93 7.66 9.94 -16.23
CA TYR A 93 8.04 8.89 -15.30
C TYR A 93 8.70 7.69 -15.98
N GLU A 94 8.04 7.09 -16.97
CA GLU A 94 8.54 5.86 -17.63
C GLU A 94 9.87 6.08 -18.38
N LEU A 95 10.08 7.26 -18.94
CA LEU A 95 11.31 7.62 -19.67
C LEU A 95 12.44 8.04 -18.72
N ASN A 96 12.08 8.51 -17.54
CA ASN A 96 12.99 9.07 -16.55
C ASN A 96 13.50 8.04 -15.53
N VAL A 97 12.79 6.92 -15.34
CA VAL A 97 13.27 5.81 -14.50
C VAL A 97 14.42 5.11 -15.20
N GLU A 98 15.58 5.11 -14.56
CA GLU A 98 16.79 4.46 -15.06
C GLU A 98 16.91 3.03 -14.57
N ARG A 99 16.65 2.81 -13.28
CA ARG A 99 16.77 1.54 -12.56
C ARG A 99 15.63 1.41 -11.53
N ALA A 100 15.39 0.19 -11.08
CA ALA A 100 14.52 -0.07 -9.95
C ALA A 100 15.06 -1.22 -9.12
N THR A 101 15.08 -1.06 -7.80
CA THR A 101 15.60 -2.08 -6.87
C THR A 101 14.53 -3.14 -6.62
N PRO A 102 14.75 -4.42 -7.00
CA PRO A 102 13.90 -5.52 -6.56
C PRO A 102 14.01 -5.70 -5.05
N PHE A 103 12.88 -5.85 -4.35
CA PHE A 103 12.91 -6.17 -2.94
C PHE A 103 11.68 -6.97 -2.50
N ILE A 104 11.92 -7.93 -1.63
CA ILE A 104 10.93 -8.76 -0.98
C ILE A 104 10.80 -8.28 0.46
N ASP A 105 9.58 -7.94 0.85
CA ASP A 105 9.27 -7.45 2.19
C ASP A 105 8.91 -8.64 3.10
N VAL A 106 9.59 -8.76 4.24
CA VAL A 106 9.42 -9.83 5.23
C VAL A 106 9.13 -9.19 6.58
N ASP A 107 7.85 -8.99 6.87
CA ASP A 107 7.38 -8.43 8.12
C ASP A 107 7.32 -9.49 9.23
N LEU A 108 7.83 -9.16 10.42
CA LEU A 108 7.67 -9.97 11.61
C LEU A 108 6.47 -9.48 12.42
N GLU A 109 5.50 -10.36 12.59
CA GLU A 109 4.24 -10.10 13.28
C GLU A 109 4.06 -11.07 14.45
N GLY A 110 3.18 -10.74 15.40
CA GLY A 110 2.83 -11.63 16.51
C GLY A 110 3.39 -11.20 17.86
N GLU A 111 2.95 -11.86 18.90
CA GLU A 111 3.29 -11.53 20.29
C GLU A 111 4.65 -12.09 20.71
N ASP A 112 5.00 -13.28 20.21
CA ASP A 112 6.31 -13.91 20.49
C ASP A 112 7.33 -13.50 19.41
N PHE A 113 8.10 -12.46 19.73
CA PHE A 113 9.17 -12.00 18.85
C PHE A 113 10.23 -13.07 18.59
N GLY A 114 10.55 -13.93 19.57
CA GLY A 114 11.56 -14.97 19.41
C GLY A 114 11.16 -16.04 18.39
N VAL A 115 9.88 -16.40 18.35
CA VAL A 115 9.34 -17.33 17.33
C VAL A 115 9.30 -16.64 15.96
N ALA A 116 8.77 -15.42 15.88
CA ALA A 116 8.73 -14.65 14.64
C ALA A 116 10.14 -14.43 14.07
N TRP A 117 11.09 -14.14 14.93
CA TRP A 117 12.49 -13.96 14.56
C TRP A 117 13.08 -15.21 13.88
N ARG A 118 13.00 -16.37 14.56
CA ARG A 118 13.53 -17.63 13.99
C ARG A 118 12.91 -17.96 12.63
N ARG A 119 11.59 -17.80 12.51
CA ARG A 119 10.88 -18.05 11.25
C ARG A 119 11.21 -17.01 10.18
N GLY A 120 11.36 -15.74 10.55
CA GLY A 120 11.81 -14.68 9.66
C GLY A 120 13.21 -14.94 9.08
N VAL A 121 14.15 -15.37 9.91
CA VAL A 121 15.48 -15.77 9.46
C VAL A 121 15.42 -16.97 8.52
N GLU A 122 14.60 -17.98 8.81
CA GLU A 122 14.40 -19.13 7.94
C GLU A 122 13.80 -18.75 6.58
N VAL A 123 12.81 -17.85 6.58
CA VAL A 123 12.22 -17.26 5.37
C VAL A 123 13.28 -16.51 4.54
N VAL A 124 14.08 -15.64 5.16
CA VAL A 124 15.14 -14.90 4.48
C VAL A 124 16.16 -15.85 3.86
N LYS A 125 16.62 -16.87 4.59
CA LYS A 125 17.56 -17.90 4.09
C LYS A 125 16.98 -18.68 2.90
N THR A 126 15.68 -18.99 2.95
CA THR A 126 14.98 -19.69 1.85
C THR A 126 14.93 -18.82 0.59
N ILE A 127 14.61 -17.53 0.73
CA ILE A 127 14.57 -16.59 -0.39
C ILE A 127 15.98 -16.37 -0.96
N VAL A 128 16.97 -16.14 -0.11
CA VAL A 128 18.36 -15.96 -0.53
C VAL A 128 18.89 -17.20 -1.26
N GLY A 129 18.67 -18.40 -0.70
CA GLY A 129 19.06 -19.65 -1.33
C GLY A 129 18.47 -19.83 -2.74
N PHE A 130 17.19 -19.47 -2.94
CA PHE A 130 16.57 -19.49 -4.25
C PHE A 130 17.25 -18.55 -5.25
N LEU A 131 17.61 -17.34 -4.82
CA LEU A 131 18.31 -16.36 -5.65
C LEU A 131 19.72 -16.84 -6.01
N GLU A 132 20.46 -17.38 -5.02
CA GLU A 132 21.81 -17.90 -5.19
C GLU A 132 21.86 -19.12 -6.11
N ASP A 133 20.90 -20.05 -5.99
CA ASP A 133 20.76 -21.22 -6.85
C ASP A 133 20.51 -20.85 -8.33
N ARG A 134 19.97 -19.63 -8.57
CA ARG A 134 19.77 -19.05 -9.89
C ARG A 134 20.87 -18.07 -10.31
N GLY A 135 22.00 -18.07 -9.60
CA GLY A 135 23.18 -17.31 -9.95
C GLY A 135 23.21 -15.87 -9.46
N VAL A 136 22.21 -15.41 -8.70
CA VAL A 136 22.17 -14.06 -8.12
C VAL A 136 22.74 -14.10 -6.69
N LYS A 137 24.03 -13.80 -6.52
CA LYS A 137 24.78 -13.91 -5.26
C LYS A 137 25.43 -12.60 -4.83
N ASP A 138 26.24 -12.02 -5.72
CA ASP A 138 27.05 -10.86 -5.39
C ASP A 138 26.22 -9.60 -5.18
N SER A 139 25.07 -9.53 -5.86
CA SER A 139 24.15 -8.39 -5.84
C SER A 139 23.07 -8.48 -4.78
N VAL A 140 22.94 -9.60 -4.07
CA VAL A 140 21.94 -9.75 -2.99
C VAL A 140 22.47 -9.14 -1.70
N TYR A 141 21.58 -8.43 -1.00
CA TYR A 141 21.81 -7.94 0.34
C TYR A 141 20.51 -7.98 1.17
N VAL A 142 20.67 -8.02 2.47
CA VAL A 142 19.56 -7.98 3.43
C VAL A 142 19.60 -6.65 4.15
N LEU A 143 18.43 -6.03 4.30
CA LEU A 143 18.28 -4.86 5.16
C LEU A 143 17.29 -5.20 6.27
N TRP A 144 17.74 -5.11 7.52
CA TRP A 144 16.87 -5.12 8.69
C TRP A 144 16.29 -3.73 8.90
N SER A 145 14.97 -3.58 8.85
CA SER A 145 14.29 -2.28 8.97
C SER A 145 14.10 -1.81 10.42
N GLY A 146 14.39 -2.67 11.40
CA GLY A 146 14.09 -2.50 12.82
C GLY A 146 12.86 -3.28 13.29
N ASN A 147 12.09 -3.88 12.38
CA ASN A 147 10.94 -4.73 12.67
C ASN A 147 10.73 -5.88 11.69
N GLY A 148 11.44 -5.92 10.60
CA GLY A 148 11.35 -6.92 9.55
C GLY A 148 12.56 -6.86 8.64
N PHE A 149 12.64 -7.78 7.69
CA PHE A 149 13.72 -7.85 6.72
C PHE A 149 13.23 -7.43 5.34
N HIS A 150 14.11 -6.78 4.59
CA HIS A 150 13.97 -6.67 3.14
C HIS A 150 15.09 -7.48 2.50
N VAL A 151 14.77 -8.50 1.71
CA VAL A 151 15.73 -9.14 0.82
C VAL A 151 15.75 -8.34 -0.47
N ARG A 152 16.89 -7.75 -0.80
CA ARG A 152 17.03 -6.81 -1.91
C ARG A 152 18.09 -7.30 -2.90
N VAL A 153 17.86 -7.02 -4.17
CA VAL A 153 18.87 -7.17 -5.22
C VAL A 153 19.28 -5.79 -5.70
N ASN A 154 20.57 -5.52 -5.74
CA ASN A 154 21.06 -4.24 -6.25
C ASN A 154 20.55 -4.02 -7.68
N GLU A 155 20.00 -2.86 -7.96
CA GLU A 155 19.35 -2.51 -9.23
C GLU A 155 20.29 -2.59 -10.45
N ASN A 156 21.61 -2.49 -10.24
CA ASN A 156 22.59 -2.63 -11.31
C ASN A 156 22.87 -4.11 -11.69
N ALA A 157 22.29 -5.05 -10.98
CA ALA A 157 22.31 -6.46 -11.37
C ALA A 157 21.39 -6.77 -12.57
N ILE A 158 20.50 -5.83 -12.94
CA ILE A 158 19.61 -5.93 -14.09
C ILE A 158 20.08 -4.92 -15.14
N GLU A 159 20.47 -5.38 -16.32
CA GLU A 159 21.03 -4.54 -17.39
C GLU A 159 20.40 -4.87 -18.75
N ASP A 160 20.61 -6.07 -19.27
CA ASP A 160 20.14 -6.46 -20.60
C ASP A 160 18.62 -6.67 -20.67
N SER A 161 18.01 -7.13 -19.59
CA SER A 161 16.55 -7.32 -19.49
C SER A 161 15.79 -6.00 -19.60
N LEU A 162 16.43 -4.85 -19.30
CA LEU A 162 15.83 -3.52 -19.44
C LEU A 162 15.57 -3.11 -20.91
N ARG A 163 16.09 -3.85 -21.86
CA ARG A 163 15.75 -3.67 -23.29
C ARG A 163 14.37 -4.22 -23.64
N ARG A 164 13.79 -5.08 -22.80
CA ARG A 164 12.52 -5.78 -23.03
C ARG A 164 11.43 -5.40 -22.05
N ALA A 165 11.78 -4.94 -20.86
CA ALA A 165 10.86 -4.57 -19.81
C ALA A 165 11.28 -3.23 -19.18
N SER A 166 10.30 -2.47 -18.64
CA SER A 166 10.63 -1.30 -17.85
C SER A 166 11.37 -1.69 -16.56
N PRO A 167 12.21 -0.80 -15.98
CA PRO A 167 12.95 -1.13 -14.75
C PRO A 167 12.06 -1.64 -13.61
N VAL A 168 10.89 -1.02 -13.41
CA VAL A 168 9.95 -1.44 -12.35
C VAL A 168 9.31 -2.80 -12.69
N GLU A 169 9.04 -3.06 -13.97
CA GLU A 169 8.51 -4.36 -14.40
C GLU A 169 9.52 -5.48 -14.22
N ALA A 170 10.78 -5.24 -14.55
CA ALA A 170 11.85 -6.21 -14.35
C ALA A 170 12.05 -6.53 -12.86
N ALA A 171 12.04 -5.48 -12.00
CA ALA A 171 12.12 -5.65 -10.56
C ALA A 171 10.90 -6.39 -9.99
N TRP A 172 9.68 -6.04 -10.44
CA TRP A 172 8.45 -6.73 -10.05
C TRP A 172 8.46 -8.20 -10.47
N ALA A 173 8.85 -8.50 -11.71
CA ALA A 173 8.86 -9.85 -12.23
C ALA A 173 9.82 -10.76 -11.46
N LEU A 174 11.04 -10.28 -11.16
CA LEU A 174 11.99 -11.02 -10.35
C LEU A 174 11.41 -11.39 -8.99
N VAL A 175 10.82 -10.41 -8.29
CA VAL A 175 10.23 -10.62 -6.96
C VAL A 175 9.02 -11.53 -7.03
N GLU A 176 8.10 -11.29 -7.97
CA GLU A 176 6.88 -12.08 -8.13
C GLU A 176 7.19 -13.55 -8.43
N TYR A 177 8.09 -13.79 -9.39
CA TYR A 177 8.51 -15.13 -9.74
C TYR A 177 9.17 -15.87 -8.58
N THR A 178 10.02 -15.18 -7.83
CA THR A 178 10.65 -15.73 -6.61
C THR A 178 9.59 -16.17 -5.60
N LEU A 179 8.61 -15.32 -5.30
CA LEU A 179 7.58 -15.64 -4.30
C LEU A 179 6.63 -16.73 -4.78
N VAL A 180 6.20 -16.71 -6.04
CA VAL A 180 5.36 -17.78 -6.61
C VAL A 180 6.09 -19.12 -6.59
N SER A 181 7.39 -19.13 -6.92
CA SER A 181 8.18 -20.37 -6.92
C SER A 181 8.42 -20.94 -5.51
N LEU A 182 8.36 -20.10 -4.50
CA LEU A 182 8.61 -20.48 -3.10
C LEU A 182 7.33 -20.57 -2.24
N GLU A 183 6.16 -20.32 -2.83
CA GLU A 183 4.91 -20.14 -2.08
C GLU A 183 4.64 -21.28 -1.10
N GLU A 184 4.66 -22.53 -1.56
CA GLU A 184 4.40 -23.70 -0.70
C GLU A 184 5.41 -23.81 0.43
N LYS A 185 6.70 -23.64 0.14
CA LYS A 185 7.78 -23.75 1.13
C LYS A 185 7.72 -22.63 2.17
N LEU A 186 7.43 -21.39 1.75
CA LEU A 186 7.30 -20.27 2.66
C LEU A 186 6.03 -20.39 3.52
N LEU A 187 4.92 -20.87 2.96
CA LEU A 187 3.70 -21.17 3.72
C LEU A 187 3.95 -22.25 4.79
N GLU A 188 4.71 -23.28 4.49
CA GLU A 188 5.06 -24.31 5.48
C GLU A 188 5.83 -23.71 6.67
N ILE A 189 6.84 -22.88 6.40
CA ILE A 189 7.61 -22.18 7.44
C ILE A 189 6.69 -21.30 8.30
N ILE A 190 5.82 -20.52 7.68
CA ILE A 190 4.95 -19.54 8.34
C ILE A 190 3.82 -20.24 9.12
N LYS A 191 3.24 -21.32 8.60
CA LYS A 191 2.21 -22.11 9.30
C LYS A 191 2.68 -22.60 10.65
N GLY A 192 3.94 -22.99 10.79
CA GLY A 192 4.54 -23.46 12.03
C GLY A 192 4.55 -22.44 13.18
N CYS A 193 4.18 -21.18 12.92
CA CYS A 193 4.11 -20.13 13.95
C CYS A 193 2.79 -19.34 13.95
N GLY A 194 1.73 -19.87 13.35
CA GLY A 194 0.43 -19.20 13.34
C GLY A 194 0.41 -17.84 12.63
N GLY A 195 1.22 -17.66 11.59
CA GLY A 195 1.25 -16.42 10.82
C GLY A 195 2.10 -15.31 11.46
N CYS A 196 3.18 -15.69 12.13
CA CYS A 196 4.11 -14.73 12.75
C CYS A 196 5.03 -14.01 11.74
N VAL A 197 5.03 -14.41 10.48
CA VAL A 197 5.78 -13.78 9.39
C VAL A 197 4.84 -13.57 8.21
N LYS A 198 5.00 -12.44 7.56
CA LYS A 198 4.31 -12.08 6.33
C LYS A 198 5.33 -11.73 5.26
N VAL A 199 5.17 -12.27 4.07
CA VAL A 199 6.08 -12.04 2.94
C VAL A 199 5.29 -11.46 1.78
N GLU A 200 5.74 -10.35 1.24
CA GLU A 200 5.01 -9.64 0.18
C GLU A 200 5.91 -9.15 -0.95
N ASN A 201 5.36 -9.25 -2.17
CA ASN A 201 5.80 -8.41 -3.28
C ASN A 201 5.07 -7.07 -3.19
N ILE A 202 5.78 -6.01 -2.87
CA ILE A 202 5.23 -4.65 -2.82
C ILE A 202 5.92 -3.71 -3.84
N VAL A 203 6.57 -4.28 -4.84
CA VAL A 203 7.22 -3.54 -5.93
C VAL A 203 6.14 -2.90 -6.82
N ASN A 204 5.97 -1.61 -6.70
CA ASN A 204 5.00 -0.79 -7.43
C ASN A 204 5.64 0.54 -7.85
N PRO A 205 5.15 1.19 -8.91
CA PRO A 205 5.57 2.55 -9.25
C PRO A 205 5.48 3.51 -8.07
N LYS A 206 6.53 4.30 -7.87
CA LYS A 206 6.65 5.32 -6.80
C LYS A 206 6.67 4.73 -5.38
N ARG A 207 6.89 3.42 -5.25
CA ARG A 207 7.05 2.78 -3.94
C ARG A 207 8.30 3.29 -3.25
N VAL A 208 8.20 3.52 -1.95
CA VAL A 208 9.34 3.87 -1.11
C VAL A 208 9.73 2.70 -0.22
N PHE A 209 11.00 2.63 0.12
CA PHE A 209 11.56 1.67 1.06
C PHE A 209 12.61 2.36 1.96
N THR A 210 12.85 1.78 3.12
CA THR A 210 13.69 2.38 4.16
C THR A 210 15.12 2.54 3.66
N ALA A 211 15.70 3.73 3.84
CA ALA A 211 17.12 3.96 3.59
C ALA A 211 18.00 3.30 4.67
N PRO A 212 19.19 2.79 4.33
CA PRO A 212 20.17 2.36 5.33
C PRO A 212 20.45 3.49 6.34
N LEU A 213 20.66 3.12 7.59
CA LEU A 213 20.78 4.02 8.75
C LEU A 213 19.61 4.98 8.98
N SER A 214 18.48 4.81 8.34
CA SER A 214 17.25 5.48 8.71
C SER A 214 16.75 4.99 10.07
N LEU A 215 16.36 5.90 10.96
CA LEU A 215 15.66 5.53 12.20
C LEU A 215 14.31 4.88 11.86
N HIS A 216 13.93 3.87 12.64
CA HIS A 216 12.60 3.30 12.54
C HIS A 216 11.54 4.30 13.04
N ARG A 217 10.38 4.35 12.38
CA ARG A 217 9.31 5.32 12.68
C ARG A 217 8.83 5.31 14.14
N GLU A 218 8.83 4.16 14.78
CA GLU A 218 8.29 3.98 16.13
C GLU A 218 9.32 3.42 17.12
N LYS A 219 10.17 2.47 16.67
CA LYS A 219 11.11 1.77 17.55
C LYS A 219 12.43 2.53 17.67
N ASN A 220 13.15 2.33 18.78
CA ASN A 220 14.50 2.87 18.95
C ASN A 220 15.52 1.96 18.23
N ARG A 221 15.42 1.88 16.92
CA ARG A 221 16.24 1.05 16.02
C ARG A 221 16.56 1.84 14.75
N VAL A 222 17.61 1.44 14.05
CA VAL A 222 17.97 1.96 12.74
C VAL A 222 17.99 0.83 11.70
N ALA A 223 17.77 1.17 10.46
CA ALA A 223 17.89 0.21 9.37
C ALA A 223 19.37 -0.13 9.11
N VAL A 224 19.72 -1.41 9.15
CA VAL A 224 21.08 -1.88 8.90
C VAL A 224 21.11 -2.87 7.76
N ALA A 225 22.05 -2.68 6.83
CA ALA A 225 22.28 -3.60 5.73
C ALA A 225 23.45 -4.53 6.04
N PHE A 226 23.38 -5.76 5.51
CA PHE A 226 24.42 -6.77 5.62
C PHE A 226 24.35 -7.76 4.45
N LYS A 227 25.44 -8.47 4.16
CA LYS A 227 25.43 -9.54 3.18
C LYS A 227 24.73 -10.80 3.73
N PRO A 228 24.04 -11.60 2.88
CA PRO A 228 23.30 -12.78 3.31
C PRO A 228 24.08 -13.74 4.20
N GLY A 229 25.36 -13.92 3.96
CA GLY A 229 26.23 -14.79 4.78
C GLY A 229 26.34 -14.39 6.25
N ALA A 230 25.94 -13.17 6.62
CA ALA A 230 25.95 -12.72 8.02
C ALA A 230 24.63 -13.01 8.76
N ILE A 231 23.62 -13.60 8.11
CA ILE A 231 22.27 -13.77 8.68
C ILE A 231 22.27 -14.65 9.95
N ASP A 232 23.10 -15.68 10.02
CA ASP A 232 23.17 -16.57 11.15
C ASP A 232 23.79 -15.92 12.41
N GLY A 233 24.65 -14.93 12.22
CA GLY A 233 25.24 -14.13 13.29
C GLY A 233 24.56 -12.79 13.52
N PHE A 234 23.49 -12.50 12.78
CA PHE A 234 22.80 -11.23 12.89
C PHE A 234 21.96 -11.17 14.18
N ASP A 235 22.11 -10.07 14.92
CA ASP A 235 21.36 -9.76 16.14
C ASP A 235 20.62 -8.43 15.94
N PRO A 236 19.33 -8.31 16.34
CA PRO A 236 18.60 -7.06 16.32
C PRO A 236 19.31 -5.88 17.01
N GLU A 237 20.20 -6.14 17.97
CA GLU A 237 21.04 -5.11 18.60
C GLU A 237 22.03 -4.45 17.62
N TRP A 238 22.31 -5.04 16.47
CA TRP A 238 23.07 -4.36 15.41
C TRP A 238 22.37 -3.09 14.94
N SER A 239 21.05 -3.00 15.13
CA SER A 239 20.23 -1.84 14.81
C SER A 239 20.15 -0.79 15.92
N ASN A 240 21.00 -0.84 16.93
CA ASN A 240 21.03 0.15 18.01
C ASN A 240 21.53 1.51 17.48
N PRO A 241 20.75 2.61 17.61
CA PRO A 241 21.12 3.91 17.05
C PRO A 241 22.42 4.49 17.62
N SER A 242 22.83 4.08 18.83
CA SER A 242 24.06 4.57 19.46
C SER A 242 25.30 4.00 18.81
N ASN A 243 25.25 2.73 18.36
CA ASN A 243 26.37 2.02 17.75
C ASN A 243 25.86 0.98 16.73
N PRO A 244 25.34 1.41 15.57
CA PRO A 244 24.82 0.49 14.59
C PRO A 244 25.93 -0.32 13.94
N ARG A 245 25.73 -1.65 13.84
CA ARG A 245 26.57 -2.52 13.04
C ARG A 245 25.98 -2.64 11.64
N HIS A 246 26.43 -1.80 10.75
CA HIS A 246 25.97 -1.70 9.38
C HIS A 246 27.13 -1.94 8.44
N ASP A 247 26.92 -2.79 7.44
CA ASP A 247 27.88 -3.01 6.37
C ASP A 247 27.52 -2.09 5.18
N PRO A 248 28.25 -0.98 4.98
CA PRO A 248 28.00 -0.07 3.87
C PRO A 248 28.28 -0.68 2.51
N GLN A 249 29.08 -1.74 2.43
CA GLN A 249 29.39 -2.43 1.17
C GLN A 249 28.29 -3.43 0.78
N ALA A 250 27.45 -3.85 1.72
CA ALA A 250 26.42 -4.84 1.46
C ALA A 250 25.49 -4.46 0.30
N TRP A 251 25.04 -3.22 0.25
CA TRP A 251 24.15 -2.73 -0.80
C TRP A 251 24.88 -2.07 -1.99
N ARG A 252 26.18 -1.70 -1.82
CA ARG A 252 26.99 -1.11 -2.89
C ARG A 252 27.62 -2.16 -3.79
N SER A 253 27.79 -3.38 -3.29
CA SER A 253 28.40 -4.47 -4.06
C SER A 253 27.39 -5.11 -5.00
N PHE A 254 27.75 -5.22 -6.29
CA PHE A 254 26.93 -5.88 -7.31
C PHE A 254 27.81 -6.41 -8.45
N ARG A 255 27.25 -7.35 -9.20
CA ARG A 255 27.75 -7.78 -10.49
C ARG A 255 26.76 -7.39 -11.58
N ARG A 256 27.20 -6.62 -12.57
CA ARG A 256 26.35 -6.17 -13.66
C ARG A 256 25.73 -7.34 -14.42
N GLY A 257 24.44 -7.26 -14.69
CA GLY A 257 23.71 -8.27 -15.45
C GLY A 257 23.54 -9.61 -14.73
N GLU A 258 23.92 -9.72 -13.45
CA GLU A 258 23.85 -10.97 -12.69
C GLU A 258 22.44 -11.52 -12.60
N ALA A 259 21.44 -10.65 -12.50
CA ALA A 259 20.05 -11.02 -12.38
C ALA A 259 19.32 -11.15 -13.73
N ASP A 260 19.93 -10.80 -14.85
CA ASP A 260 19.26 -10.83 -16.16
C ASP A 260 18.70 -12.22 -16.53
N PRO A 261 19.44 -13.35 -16.34
CA PRO A 261 18.88 -14.66 -16.66
C PRO A 261 17.61 -14.96 -15.84
N LEU A 262 17.60 -14.60 -14.56
CA LEU A 262 16.45 -14.81 -13.67
C LEU A 262 15.26 -13.91 -14.06
N VAL A 263 15.53 -12.65 -14.42
CA VAL A 263 14.49 -11.71 -14.90
C VAL A 263 13.88 -12.21 -16.20
N GLU A 264 14.66 -12.69 -17.14
CA GLU A 264 14.17 -13.26 -18.40
C GLU A 264 13.31 -14.51 -18.17
N GLU A 265 13.74 -15.42 -17.29
CA GLU A 265 12.97 -16.58 -16.86
C GLU A 265 11.64 -16.13 -16.22
N ALA A 266 11.68 -15.16 -15.31
CA ALA A 266 10.52 -14.61 -14.64
C ALA A 266 9.51 -13.99 -15.61
N LEU A 267 9.96 -13.12 -16.51
CA LEU A 267 9.11 -12.49 -17.53
C LEU A 267 8.43 -13.51 -18.43
N LYS A 268 9.16 -14.57 -18.80
CA LYS A 268 8.62 -15.67 -19.61
C LYS A 268 7.60 -16.52 -18.84
N ALA A 269 7.89 -16.86 -17.59
CA ALA A 269 7.05 -17.70 -16.75
C ALA A 269 5.75 -17.00 -16.33
N LEU A 270 5.84 -15.72 -15.98
CA LEU A 270 4.69 -14.91 -15.56
C LEU A 270 3.78 -14.52 -16.74
N GLY A 271 4.33 -14.43 -17.95
CA GLY A 271 3.57 -14.23 -19.18
C GLY A 271 2.62 -13.02 -19.11
N LYS A 272 1.30 -13.30 -19.23
CA LYS A 272 0.24 -12.29 -19.18
C LYS A 272 -0.24 -11.99 -17.76
N ARG A 273 0.37 -12.50 -16.70
CA ARG A 273 0.06 -12.09 -15.34
C ARG A 273 0.24 -10.57 -15.24
N GLY A 274 -0.84 -9.87 -14.99
CA GLY A 274 -0.84 -8.41 -15.03
C GLY A 274 0.00 -7.80 -13.91
N ARG A 275 0.62 -6.65 -14.17
CA ARG A 275 1.39 -5.84 -13.18
C ARG A 275 0.60 -5.43 -11.92
N GLY A 276 -0.63 -5.87 -11.74
CA GLY A 276 -1.49 -5.59 -10.59
C GLY A 276 -1.65 -6.76 -9.63
N GLU A 277 -1.11 -7.94 -9.96
CA GLU A 277 -1.13 -9.11 -9.08
C GLU A 277 0.17 -9.13 -8.28
N HIS A 278 0.05 -9.07 -6.97
CA HIS A 278 1.17 -9.09 -6.04
C HIS A 278 1.00 -10.26 -5.10
N THR A 279 1.94 -11.20 -5.14
CA THR A 279 1.94 -12.34 -4.23
C THR A 279 2.16 -11.86 -2.80
N ARG A 280 1.28 -12.32 -1.93
CA ARG A 280 1.36 -12.15 -0.48
C ARG A 280 1.25 -13.52 0.17
N ILE A 281 2.29 -13.91 0.87
CA ILE A 281 2.36 -15.16 1.62
C ILE A 281 2.20 -14.83 3.09
N ALA A 282 1.05 -15.17 3.66
CA ALA A 282 0.73 -14.99 5.07
C ALA A 282 -0.28 -16.05 5.48
N VAL A 283 -0.16 -16.56 6.68
CA VAL A 283 -1.24 -17.35 7.30
C VAL A 283 -2.24 -16.35 7.85
N GLU A 284 -3.49 -16.42 7.42
CA GLU A 284 -4.55 -15.66 8.06
C GLU A 284 -4.62 -16.12 9.53
N LYS A 285 -4.29 -15.21 10.44
CA LYS A 285 -4.49 -15.50 11.86
C LYS A 285 -5.97 -15.81 12.08
N PRO A 286 -6.31 -16.87 12.82
CA PRO A 286 -7.67 -17.00 13.31
C PRO A 286 -8.00 -15.68 14.01
N VAL A 287 -8.95 -14.95 13.50
CA VAL A 287 -9.44 -13.75 14.16
C VAL A 287 -9.94 -14.20 15.51
N GLU A 288 -9.18 -13.97 16.61
CA GLU A 288 -9.73 -14.07 17.94
C GLU A 288 -10.92 -13.13 17.99
N ARG A 289 -12.08 -13.74 17.85
CA ARG A 289 -13.36 -13.08 17.98
C ARG A 289 -13.54 -12.67 19.43
N ARG A 290 -13.01 -11.52 19.80
CA ARG A 290 -13.64 -10.79 20.90
C ARG A 290 -15.00 -10.36 20.37
N ALA A 291 -15.97 -11.14 20.79
CA ALA A 291 -17.33 -11.15 20.33
C ALA A 291 -18.01 -9.81 20.57
N GLU A 292 -18.19 -9.02 19.50
CA GLU A 292 -19.48 -8.44 19.18
C GLU A 292 -19.88 -9.15 17.87
N ALA A 293 -20.89 -9.99 17.95
CA ALA A 293 -21.19 -11.05 16.99
C ALA A 293 -21.48 -10.49 15.60
N VAL A 294 -20.55 -10.73 14.65
CA VAL A 294 -20.91 -10.86 13.24
C VAL A 294 -21.49 -12.27 13.09
N PRO A 295 -22.72 -12.44 12.58
CA PRO A 295 -23.31 -13.76 12.43
C PRO A 295 -22.49 -14.64 11.51
N PRO A 296 -22.40 -15.96 11.78
CA PRO A 296 -21.63 -16.89 10.99
C PRO A 296 -22.14 -16.97 9.56
N ILE A 297 -21.22 -16.83 8.59
CA ILE A 297 -21.49 -17.09 7.18
C ILE A 297 -21.36 -18.60 6.97
N PRO A 298 -22.35 -19.29 6.36
CA PRO A 298 -22.33 -20.72 6.15
C PRO A 298 -21.14 -21.18 5.25
N GLU A 299 -20.48 -22.28 5.64
CA GLU A 299 -19.32 -22.89 4.97
C GLU A 299 -19.71 -23.91 3.89
N GLU A 300 -20.60 -23.62 2.96
CA GLU A 300 -20.80 -24.51 1.82
C GLU A 300 -20.54 -23.77 0.49
N PRO A 301 -19.85 -24.35 -0.47
CA PRO A 301 -19.57 -23.73 -1.76
C PRO A 301 -20.86 -23.75 -2.62
N VAL A 302 -21.65 -22.70 -2.50
CA VAL A 302 -22.68 -22.39 -3.47
C VAL A 302 -22.03 -21.60 -4.59
N ASN A 303 -22.40 -21.85 -5.82
CA ASN A 303 -21.96 -21.05 -6.97
C ASN A 303 -22.58 -19.65 -6.87
N VAL A 304 -21.95 -18.77 -6.07
CA VAL A 304 -22.47 -17.46 -5.71
C VAL A 304 -21.97 -16.43 -6.73
N PRO A 305 -22.86 -15.61 -7.29
CA PRO A 305 -22.46 -14.53 -8.18
C PRO A 305 -21.47 -13.59 -7.48
N ARG A 306 -20.40 -13.19 -8.18
CA ARG A 306 -19.42 -12.25 -7.63
C ARG A 306 -19.85 -10.81 -7.91
N LEU A 307 -20.04 -10.03 -6.85
CA LEU A 307 -20.21 -8.57 -6.96
C LEU A 307 -18.84 -7.88 -7.04
N GLY A 308 -18.74 -6.88 -7.92
CA GLY A 308 -17.55 -6.05 -7.99
C GLY A 308 -17.35 -5.21 -6.71
N ARG A 309 -16.10 -5.04 -6.27
CA ARG A 309 -15.75 -4.23 -5.07
C ARG A 309 -16.27 -2.80 -5.14
N PHE A 310 -16.37 -2.23 -6.34
CA PHE A 310 -16.93 -0.89 -6.57
C PHE A 310 -18.41 -0.87 -6.22
N GLN A 311 -19.17 -1.88 -6.65
CA GLN A 311 -20.60 -2.01 -6.38
C GLN A 311 -20.86 -2.22 -4.88
N VAL A 312 -20.09 -3.08 -4.24
CA VAL A 312 -20.17 -3.31 -2.78
C VAL A 312 -19.84 -2.04 -1.99
N MET A 313 -18.80 -1.29 -2.40
CA MET A 313 -18.47 -0.02 -1.76
C MET A 313 -19.61 0.99 -1.89
N GLY A 314 -20.13 1.19 -3.08
CA GLY A 314 -21.23 2.13 -3.34
C GLY A 314 -22.50 1.76 -2.56
N LEU A 315 -22.84 0.48 -2.54
CA LEU A 315 -24.00 -0.04 -1.82
C LEU A 315 -23.86 0.19 -0.30
N LEU A 316 -22.75 -0.19 0.29
CA LEU A 316 -22.53 -0.05 1.74
C LEU A 316 -22.40 1.41 2.18
N GLN A 317 -21.81 2.28 1.37
CA GLN A 317 -21.75 3.71 1.66
C GLN A 317 -23.12 4.38 1.53
N ALA A 318 -23.94 3.96 0.57
CA ALA A 318 -25.32 4.41 0.47
C ALA A 318 -26.15 3.94 1.69
N ALA A 319 -26.04 2.67 2.07
CA ALA A 319 -26.69 2.13 3.25
C ALA A 319 -26.25 2.86 4.55
N ARG A 320 -24.94 3.16 4.69
CA ARG A 320 -24.40 3.95 5.81
C ARG A 320 -25.03 5.34 5.89
N TYR A 321 -25.10 6.05 4.77
CA TYR A 321 -25.73 7.36 4.72
C TYR A 321 -27.22 7.27 5.09
N TYR A 322 -27.92 6.30 4.52
CA TYR A 322 -29.35 6.10 4.78
C TYR A 322 -29.64 5.78 6.25
N VAL A 323 -28.86 4.93 6.88
CA VAL A 323 -28.99 4.60 8.31
C VAL A 323 -28.77 5.83 9.20
N LEU A 324 -27.87 6.72 8.83
CA LEU A 324 -27.53 7.92 9.63
C LEU A 324 -28.45 9.13 9.35
N ARG A 325 -28.99 9.26 8.13
CA ARG A 325 -29.68 10.48 7.68
C ARG A 325 -31.12 10.25 7.16
N GLY A 326 -31.46 9.03 6.79
CA GLY A 326 -32.81 8.66 6.34
C GLY A 326 -33.20 9.08 4.91
N ASP A 327 -32.34 9.80 4.19
CA ASP A 327 -32.61 10.32 2.84
C ASP A 327 -32.05 9.35 1.78
N LEU A 328 -32.94 8.67 1.05
CA LEU A 328 -32.56 7.64 0.08
C LEU A 328 -31.89 8.22 -1.18
N GLU A 329 -32.35 9.36 -1.70
CA GLU A 329 -31.77 9.97 -2.90
C GLU A 329 -30.36 10.47 -2.63
N LYS A 330 -30.17 11.17 -1.52
CA LYS A 330 -28.83 11.59 -1.09
C LYS A 330 -27.95 10.41 -0.71
N ALA A 331 -28.51 9.34 -0.17
CA ALA A 331 -27.77 8.11 0.13
C ALA A 331 -27.21 7.48 -1.15
N LYS A 332 -27.99 7.39 -2.23
CA LYS A 332 -27.53 6.90 -3.53
C LYS A 332 -26.42 7.80 -4.10
N SER A 333 -26.64 9.12 -4.07
CA SER A 333 -25.62 10.09 -4.51
C SER A 333 -24.32 9.98 -3.70
N TRP A 334 -24.41 9.91 -2.37
CA TRP A 334 -23.27 9.68 -1.48
C TRP A 334 -22.55 8.38 -1.79
N GLY A 335 -23.30 7.28 -1.92
CA GLY A 335 -22.74 5.96 -2.18
C GLY A 335 -21.90 5.90 -3.44
N LEU A 336 -22.40 6.45 -4.56
CA LEU A 336 -21.64 6.53 -5.80
C LEU A 336 -20.44 7.45 -5.68
N ASN A 337 -20.60 8.63 -5.06
CA ASN A 337 -19.50 9.56 -4.83
C ASN A 337 -18.36 8.91 -4.03
N ARG A 338 -18.67 8.17 -2.96
CA ARG A 338 -17.65 7.49 -2.16
C ARG A 338 -17.04 6.30 -2.90
N ALA A 339 -17.80 5.53 -3.67
CA ALA A 339 -17.25 4.46 -4.49
C ALA A 339 -16.22 4.97 -5.48
N ILE A 340 -16.52 6.08 -6.16
CA ILE A 340 -15.59 6.77 -7.06
C ILE A 340 -14.36 7.26 -6.29
N PHE A 341 -14.56 7.91 -5.14
CA PHE A 341 -13.48 8.43 -4.30
C PHE A 341 -12.51 7.32 -3.85
N TYR A 342 -13.02 6.20 -3.34
CA TYR A 342 -12.19 5.08 -2.88
C TYR A 342 -11.52 4.34 -4.03
N ALA A 343 -12.18 4.17 -5.18
CA ALA A 343 -11.55 3.65 -6.38
C ALA A 343 -10.42 4.57 -6.85
N TRP A 344 -10.66 5.88 -6.86
CA TRP A 344 -9.67 6.88 -7.20
C TRP A 344 -8.48 6.91 -6.24
N ALA A 345 -8.72 6.94 -4.93
CA ALA A 345 -7.67 6.95 -3.91
C ALA A 345 -6.76 5.71 -4.01
N LYS A 346 -7.32 4.57 -4.41
CA LYS A 346 -6.58 3.33 -4.59
C LYS A 346 -5.66 3.35 -5.80
N TYR A 347 -6.09 3.91 -6.93
CA TYR A 347 -5.38 3.77 -8.22
C TYR A 347 -4.50 4.98 -8.57
N TYR A 348 -4.78 6.17 -8.01
CA TYR A 348 -4.16 7.42 -8.48
C TYR A 348 -3.60 8.30 -7.37
N GLY A 349 -3.89 8.01 -6.09
CA GLY A 349 -3.55 8.86 -4.97
C GLY A 349 -4.32 10.20 -4.96
N PRO A 350 -4.22 11.00 -3.88
CA PRO A 350 -5.10 12.17 -3.66
C PRO A 350 -4.85 13.38 -4.57
N SER A 351 -3.93 13.35 -5.54
CA SER A 351 -3.46 14.55 -6.27
C SER A 351 -3.60 14.52 -7.79
N SER A 352 -4.27 13.55 -8.42
CA SER A 352 -4.29 13.44 -9.89
C SER A 352 -5.40 14.23 -10.56
N ARG A 353 -5.07 15.42 -11.15
CA ARG A 353 -5.96 16.18 -12.05
C ARG A 353 -6.38 15.40 -13.31
N ARG A 354 -5.58 14.45 -13.76
CA ARG A 354 -5.85 13.66 -14.98
C ARG A 354 -7.05 12.74 -14.84
N LEU A 355 -7.35 12.30 -13.61
CA LEU A 355 -8.53 11.51 -13.34
C LEU A 355 -9.79 12.35 -13.27
N MET A 356 -9.70 13.59 -12.80
CA MET A 356 -10.82 14.53 -12.85
C MET A 356 -11.31 14.71 -14.31
N ASN A 357 -10.40 14.71 -15.28
CA ASN A 357 -10.75 14.73 -16.69
C ASN A 357 -11.35 13.39 -17.17
N LYS A 358 -10.81 12.25 -16.74
CA LYS A 358 -11.38 10.93 -17.06
C LYS A 358 -12.70 10.65 -16.33
N VAL A 359 -12.89 11.15 -15.13
CA VAL A 359 -14.21 11.13 -14.46
C VAL A 359 -15.18 12.03 -15.23
N ARG A 360 -14.75 13.21 -15.67
CA ARG A 360 -15.53 14.04 -16.59
C ARG A 360 -15.88 13.31 -17.88
N GLU A 361 -14.93 12.64 -18.54
CA GLU A 361 -15.16 11.87 -19.76
C GLU A 361 -16.06 10.66 -19.55
N ALA A 362 -15.86 9.88 -18.48
CA ALA A 362 -16.66 8.69 -18.17
C ALA A 362 -18.11 9.01 -17.79
N PHE A 363 -18.38 10.22 -17.29
CA PHE A 363 -19.73 10.70 -16.94
C PHE A 363 -20.26 11.75 -17.93
N SER A 364 -19.52 12.09 -19.01
CA SER A 364 -19.90 13.10 -20.01
C SER A 364 -20.87 12.62 -21.07
N ASP A 365 -21.23 11.34 -21.10
CA ASP A 365 -22.29 10.83 -22.00
C ASP A 365 -23.71 11.32 -21.64
N SER A 366 -23.84 12.03 -20.53
CA SER A 366 -25.01 12.87 -20.26
C SER A 366 -24.54 14.34 -20.31
N ALA A 367 -25.14 15.15 -21.17
CA ALA A 367 -24.87 16.57 -21.43
C ALA A 367 -25.06 17.48 -20.19
N ARG A 368 -24.35 17.18 -19.08
CA ARG A 368 -24.38 17.97 -17.84
C ARG A 368 -23.14 18.84 -17.77
N SER A 369 -23.34 20.15 -17.70
CA SER A 369 -22.27 21.10 -17.42
C SER A 369 -21.73 20.87 -16.02
N ALA A 370 -20.39 20.81 -15.88
CA ALA A 370 -19.76 20.77 -14.56
C ALA A 370 -19.98 22.12 -13.84
N TYR A 371 -20.39 22.08 -12.58
CA TYR A 371 -20.46 23.27 -11.74
C TYR A 371 -19.07 23.85 -11.50
N ARG A 372 -18.98 25.16 -11.35
CA ARG A 372 -17.75 25.84 -10.91
C ARG A 372 -17.58 25.67 -9.40
N ASP A 373 -16.35 25.68 -8.90
CA ASP A 373 -16.08 25.49 -7.46
C ASP A 373 -16.79 26.52 -6.57
N GLU A 374 -17.07 27.72 -7.08
CA GLU A 374 -17.78 28.81 -6.39
C GLU A 374 -19.29 28.52 -6.21
N GLU A 375 -19.84 27.61 -7.01
CA GLU A 375 -21.26 27.24 -6.98
C GLU A 375 -21.50 26.02 -6.06
N LEU A 376 -20.44 25.38 -5.56
CA LEU A 376 -20.51 24.16 -4.79
C LEU A 376 -20.50 24.43 -3.28
N GLY A 377 -21.41 23.79 -2.57
CA GLY A 377 -21.41 23.71 -1.12
C GLY A 377 -20.55 22.55 -0.61
N TRP A 378 -20.52 22.39 0.71
CA TRP A 378 -19.90 21.27 1.38
C TRP A 378 -20.88 20.61 2.35
N ASP A 379 -20.92 19.30 2.35
CA ASP A 379 -21.63 18.49 3.34
C ASP A 379 -20.68 17.44 3.94
N SER A 380 -21.03 16.92 5.10
CA SER A 380 -20.22 15.96 5.83
C SER A 380 -21.05 14.83 6.42
N LEU A 381 -20.50 13.62 6.38
CA LEU A 381 -21.00 12.46 7.11
C LEU A 381 -19.91 11.96 8.04
N GLY A 382 -20.03 12.29 9.33
CA GLY A 382 -18.95 12.03 10.28
C GLY A 382 -17.64 12.72 9.90
N GLY A 383 -16.55 11.96 9.81
CA GLY A 383 -15.22 12.46 9.45
C GLY A 383 -14.99 12.67 7.93
N GLU A 384 -15.97 12.39 7.07
CA GLU A 384 -15.85 12.57 5.61
C GLU A 384 -16.57 13.83 5.14
N ARG A 385 -15.93 14.56 4.22
CA ARG A 385 -16.52 15.73 3.54
C ARG A 385 -16.61 15.49 2.04
N ALA A 386 -17.65 16.00 1.41
CA ALA A 386 -17.83 16.01 -0.04
C ALA A 386 -18.47 17.32 -0.50
N GLN A 387 -18.14 17.71 -1.72
CA GLN A 387 -18.80 18.84 -2.39
C GLN A 387 -20.22 18.47 -2.77
N VAL A 388 -21.14 19.45 -2.67
CA VAL A 388 -22.57 19.31 -2.96
C VAL A 388 -22.98 20.41 -3.92
N SER A 389 -23.71 20.05 -4.97
CA SER A 389 -24.31 20.98 -5.92
C SER A 389 -25.46 21.77 -5.33
N PRO A 390 -25.92 22.86 -5.96
CA PRO A 390 -27.12 23.57 -5.58
C PRO A 390 -28.39 22.70 -5.59
N ARG A 391 -28.40 21.59 -6.33
CA ARG A 391 -29.49 20.60 -6.34
C ARG A 391 -29.44 19.62 -5.18
N GLY A 392 -28.39 19.66 -4.36
CA GLY A 392 -28.23 18.82 -3.18
C GLY A 392 -27.58 17.46 -3.43
N TYR A 393 -27.06 17.19 -4.64
CA TYR A 393 -26.34 15.97 -4.96
C TYR A 393 -24.83 16.13 -4.79
N TYR A 394 -24.17 15.05 -4.37
CA TYR A 394 -22.71 15.07 -4.20
C TYR A 394 -22.01 15.13 -5.54
N THR A 395 -20.87 15.85 -5.58
CA THR A 395 -20.12 16.10 -6.80
C THR A 395 -18.68 15.60 -6.67
N MET A 396 -18.09 15.26 -7.81
CA MET A 396 -16.66 15.04 -7.94
C MET A 396 -16.18 15.72 -9.22
N GLY A 397 -15.24 16.67 -9.05
CA GLY A 397 -14.78 17.50 -10.15
C GLY A 397 -15.87 18.38 -10.77
N GLY A 398 -16.83 18.83 -9.97
CA GLY A 398 -17.96 19.63 -10.42
C GLY A 398 -19.09 18.84 -11.09
N VAL A 399 -18.92 17.52 -11.29
CA VAL A 399 -19.95 16.66 -11.90
C VAL A 399 -20.80 15.99 -10.83
N GLU A 400 -22.12 16.12 -10.90
CA GLU A 400 -23.04 15.49 -9.97
C GLU A 400 -23.03 13.96 -10.10
N GLN A 401 -23.13 13.27 -8.98
CA GLN A 401 -23.49 11.86 -8.89
C GLN A 401 -24.95 11.76 -8.50
N THR A 402 -25.82 11.65 -9.48
CA THR A 402 -27.28 11.58 -9.24
C THR A 402 -27.73 10.19 -8.83
N PRO A 403 -28.95 10.03 -8.26
CA PRO A 403 -29.53 8.71 -8.01
C PRO A 403 -29.58 7.81 -9.24
N GLU A 404 -29.86 8.37 -10.42
CA GLU A 404 -29.90 7.63 -11.68
C GLU A 404 -28.49 7.14 -12.09
N ASP A 405 -27.44 7.93 -11.81
CA ASP A 405 -26.06 7.51 -12.03
C ASP A 405 -25.68 6.38 -11.08
N TYR A 406 -26.15 6.44 -9.84
CA TYR A 406 -26.00 5.33 -8.89
C TYR A 406 -26.72 4.06 -9.39
N ASP A 407 -27.97 4.17 -9.82
CA ASP A 407 -28.72 3.03 -10.31
C ASP A 407 -28.01 2.37 -11.50
N ARG A 408 -27.50 3.16 -12.44
CA ARG A 408 -26.73 2.67 -13.60
C ARG A 408 -25.42 1.99 -13.23
N ASN A 409 -24.66 2.54 -12.27
CA ASN A 409 -23.32 2.09 -11.97
C ASN A 409 -23.27 1.08 -10.82
N ILE A 410 -24.27 1.04 -9.95
CA ILE A 410 -24.33 0.17 -8.78
C ILE A 410 -25.51 -0.80 -8.90
N ALA A 411 -26.76 -0.31 -8.91
CA ALA A 411 -27.95 -1.17 -8.84
C ALA A 411 -28.05 -2.13 -10.03
N TYR A 412 -28.03 -1.63 -11.27
CA TYR A 412 -28.14 -2.48 -12.46
C TYR A 412 -26.96 -3.43 -12.64
N LYS A 413 -25.77 -3.09 -12.10
CA LYS A 413 -24.64 -4.00 -12.11
C LYS A 413 -24.76 -5.13 -11.11
N ILE A 414 -25.43 -4.89 -9.98
CA ILE A 414 -25.78 -5.92 -8.99
C ILE A 414 -26.83 -6.86 -9.58
N GLU A 415 -27.86 -6.31 -10.22
CA GLU A 415 -28.90 -7.10 -10.92
C GLU A 415 -28.31 -7.91 -12.09
N GLY A 416 -27.43 -7.31 -12.87
CA GLY A 416 -26.72 -7.99 -13.94
C GLY A 416 -25.80 -9.14 -13.48
N ALA A 417 -25.40 -9.16 -12.21
CA ALA A 417 -24.72 -10.26 -11.56
C ALA A 417 -25.69 -11.37 -11.03
N GLY A 418 -27.02 -11.22 -11.24
CA GLY A 418 -28.01 -12.20 -10.84
C GLY A 418 -28.56 -12.01 -9.41
N ILE A 419 -28.31 -10.87 -8.78
CA ILE A 419 -28.83 -10.55 -7.44
C ILE A 419 -29.86 -9.42 -7.57
N PRO A 420 -31.14 -9.61 -7.15
CA PRO A 420 -32.12 -8.53 -7.13
C PRO A 420 -31.62 -7.37 -6.25
N TYR A 421 -31.62 -6.15 -6.81
CA TYR A 421 -31.07 -4.99 -6.09
C TYR A 421 -31.77 -4.71 -4.77
N GLU A 422 -33.11 -4.86 -4.72
CA GLU A 422 -33.89 -4.67 -3.49
C GLU A 422 -33.39 -5.54 -2.34
N LYS A 423 -33.08 -6.82 -2.62
CA LYS A 423 -32.54 -7.73 -1.62
C LYS A 423 -31.11 -7.33 -1.20
N ALA A 424 -30.28 -6.91 -2.15
CA ALA A 424 -28.96 -6.43 -1.84
C ALA A 424 -29.00 -5.16 -0.99
N TRP A 425 -29.96 -4.27 -1.25
CA TRP A 425 -30.18 -3.06 -0.48
C TRP A 425 -30.64 -3.36 0.95
N GLU A 426 -31.66 -4.21 1.11
CA GLU A 426 -32.15 -4.62 2.42
C GLU A 426 -31.06 -5.25 3.26
N ALA A 427 -30.31 -6.20 2.69
CA ALA A 427 -29.18 -6.84 3.35
C ALA A 427 -28.09 -5.84 3.72
N ALA A 428 -27.81 -4.85 2.85
CA ALA A 428 -26.81 -3.82 3.14
C ALA A 428 -27.25 -2.89 4.29
N VAL A 429 -28.50 -2.47 4.31
CA VAL A 429 -29.07 -1.63 5.39
C VAL A 429 -29.07 -2.40 6.71
N GLU A 430 -29.52 -3.66 6.70
CA GLU A 430 -29.50 -4.50 7.89
C GLU A 430 -28.08 -4.76 8.40
N TYR A 431 -27.16 -5.08 7.49
CA TYR A 431 -25.75 -5.28 7.84
C TYR A 431 -25.14 -4.03 8.47
N VAL A 432 -25.36 -2.85 7.89
CA VAL A 432 -24.80 -1.58 8.38
C VAL A 432 -25.41 -1.19 9.73
N ARG A 433 -26.69 -1.46 9.98
CA ARG A 433 -27.36 -1.19 11.27
C ARG A 433 -26.75 -1.94 12.46
N ARG A 434 -26.02 -3.02 12.21
CA ARG A 434 -25.34 -3.82 13.27
C ARG A 434 -24.11 -3.10 13.86
N PHE A 435 -23.64 -2.05 13.21
CA PHE A 435 -22.47 -1.31 13.70
C PHE A 435 -22.89 -0.13 14.57
N PRO A 436 -22.15 0.12 15.67
CA PRO A 436 -22.42 1.28 16.50
C PRO A 436 -22.15 2.59 15.74
N GLU A 437 -22.87 3.63 16.09
CA GLU A 437 -22.81 4.95 15.42
C GLU A 437 -21.39 5.49 15.29
N ARG A 438 -20.54 5.30 16.31
CA ARG A 438 -19.11 5.67 16.26
C ARG A 438 -18.35 5.07 15.08
N VAL A 439 -18.68 3.82 14.68
CA VAL A 439 -18.08 3.15 13.52
C VAL A 439 -18.64 3.74 12.24
N LEU A 440 -19.94 4.06 12.23
CA LEU A 440 -20.60 4.66 11.07
C LEU A 440 -20.14 6.10 10.83
N LEU A 441 -19.71 6.83 11.85
CA LEU A 441 -19.22 8.22 11.73
C LEU A 441 -17.74 8.30 11.41
N ASP A 442 -16.94 7.26 11.67
CA ASP A 442 -15.52 7.21 11.36
C ASP A 442 -15.27 6.50 10.03
N PRO A 443 -14.70 7.18 9.01
CA PRO A 443 -14.47 6.59 7.69
C PRO A 443 -13.51 5.41 7.69
N GLN A 444 -12.47 5.44 8.53
CA GLN A 444 -11.46 4.37 8.59
C GLN A 444 -12.01 3.15 9.32
N GLU A 445 -12.74 3.37 10.43
CA GLU A 445 -13.40 2.30 11.16
C GLU A 445 -14.49 1.63 10.30
N PHE A 446 -15.27 2.41 9.57
CA PHE A 446 -16.27 1.88 8.63
C PHE A 446 -15.62 1.07 7.51
N TYR A 447 -14.55 1.59 6.90
CA TYR A 447 -13.81 0.87 5.88
C TYR A 447 -13.30 -0.47 6.42
N ARG A 448 -12.60 -0.45 7.56
CA ARG A 448 -11.96 -1.64 8.14
C ARG A 448 -12.95 -2.66 8.70
N LYS A 449 -14.01 -2.20 9.39
CA LYS A 449 -14.94 -3.08 10.11
C LYS A 449 -16.18 -3.47 9.31
N ALA A 450 -16.68 -2.58 8.46
CA ALA A 450 -17.91 -2.84 7.71
C ALA A 450 -17.66 -3.23 6.25
N TYR A 451 -16.76 -2.54 5.53
CA TYR A 451 -16.55 -2.83 4.12
C TYR A 451 -15.55 -3.96 3.88
N GLU A 452 -14.36 -3.87 4.47
CA GLU A 452 -13.25 -4.79 4.17
C GLU A 452 -13.59 -6.27 4.42
N PRO A 453 -14.31 -6.65 5.49
CA PRO A 453 -14.67 -8.05 5.74
C PRO A 453 -15.62 -8.67 4.71
N VAL A 454 -16.43 -7.85 4.03
CA VAL A 454 -17.48 -8.32 3.11
C VAL A 454 -17.28 -7.91 1.65
N ARG A 455 -16.26 -7.13 1.34
CA ARG A 455 -16.02 -6.55 0.01
C ARG A 455 -15.97 -7.56 -1.14
N ASP A 456 -15.56 -8.80 -0.85
CA ASP A 456 -15.44 -9.87 -1.83
C ASP A 456 -16.52 -10.97 -1.66
N ARG A 457 -17.30 -10.91 -0.56
CA ARG A 457 -18.25 -11.95 -0.12
C ARG A 457 -19.65 -11.40 0.13
N PHE A 458 -19.94 -10.17 -0.19
CA PHE A 458 -21.23 -9.54 0.12
C PHE A 458 -22.42 -10.28 -0.54
N ALA A 459 -22.21 -10.86 -1.72
CA ALA A 459 -23.21 -11.68 -2.39
C ALA A 459 -23.62 -12.92 -1.55
N GLU A 460 -22.70 -13.53 -0.82
CA GLU A 460 -22.96 -14.65 0.09
C GLU A 460 -23.89 -14.21 1.24
N LEU A 461 -23.64 -13.00 1.78
CA LEU A 461 -24.45 -12.41 2.83
C LEU A 461 -25.91 -12.19 2.36
N VAL A 462 -26.09 -11.63 1.16
CA VAL A 462 -27.41 -11.42 0.56
C VAL A 462 -28.18 -12.73 0.34
N LEU A 463 -27.50 -13.81 -0.02
CA LEU A 463 -28.11 -15.10 -0.34
C LEU A 463 -28.33 -15.99 0.90
N SER A 464 -27.57 -15.76 1.99
CA SER A 464 -27.69 -16.55 3.23
C SER A 464 -28.95 -16.25 4.04
N GLU A 465 -29.54 -15.08 3.91
CA GLU A 465 -30.77 -14.68 4.63
C GLU A 465 -32.05 -15.47 4.22
N LYS A 466 -31.99 -16.26 3.14
CA LYS A 466 -33.11 -17.13 2.73
C LYS A 466 -33.41 -18.30 3.69
N LYS A 467 -32.52 -18.65 4.65
CA LYS A 467 -32.74 -19.82 5.55
C LYS A 467 -33.39 -19.48 6.89
N SER A 468 -33.58 -18.22 7.27
CA SER A 468 -34.15 -17.84 8.57
C SER A 468 -35.59 -17.38 8.53
N GLY A 469 -36.23 -17.26 7.37
CA GLY A 469 -37.62 -16.79 7.19
C GLY A 469 -38.66 -17.87 6.94
N GLY A 470 -38.41 -19.14 7.24
CA GLY A 470 -39.32 -20.25 7.03
C GLY A 470 -39.45 -21.13 8.28
N LYS A 471 -40.16 -20.64 9.30
CA LYS A 471 -40.89 -21.45 10.29
C LYS A 471 -42.05 -20.63 10.83
#